data_881ec0aaaea04def764bb1f7b23ab67d
#
_entry.id   881ec0aaaea04def764bb1f7b23ab67d
#
_cell.length_a   1.000
_cell.length_b   1.000
_cell.length_c   1.000
_cell.angle_alpha   90.00
_cell.angle_beta   90.00
_cell.angle_gamma   90.00
#
_symmetry.space_group_name_H-M   'P 1'
#
loop_
_entity.id
_entity.type
_entity.pdbx_description
1 polymer ?
#
loop_
_entity_poly.entity_id
_entity_poly.type
_entity_poly.pdbx_seq_one_letter_code
_entity_poly.pdbx_strand_id
1 'polypeptide(L)'
;MNKAILKVENLKKYFPVKRGIIETLRGEPQKFVKAIDGISFEVRKGETLALIGESGCGKTTTGRVVLRLIEPTDGKIIFDGTDITMLNDEELRPYRRRMQMVFQDPYASLSPRMKIGEAIAHPLLIHGLASKEEAKELVLKMLKRVGLTPEDEFYDRYPHHLSGGQRQRVVIARAMILKPEFVVADEAVSMIDVSMRASILQLLESFKEEYNLSMLFITHDIAVAKLIADRIAVMYLGKIVEIGPTDEVLKNPGHPYTLALIQAVPSVVKRKEHRKRIEITGEVPNAVSPPGGCRFHPRCPFADERCRKMEPAYIEYEKGHFVACHHPIRG
;
A
#
# COMPACT_ATOMS: atom_id res chain seq x y z
N MET A 1 -0.53 19.00 -16.14
CA MET A 1 -0.99 17.72 -15.52
C MET A 1 0.25 16.87 -15.28
N ASN A 2 0.55 16.49 -14.03
CA ASN A 2 1.68 15.60 -13.76
C ASN A 2 1.41 14.22 -14.39
N LYS A 3 2.38 13.70 -15.16
CA LYS A 3 2.32 12.39 -15.81
C LYS A 3 2.22 11.30 -14.74
N ALA A 4 1.38 10.28 -14.95
CA ALA A 4 1.33 9.12 -14.06
C ALA A 4 2.65 8.33 -14.15
N ILE A 5 3.24 7.98 -13.01
CA ILE A 5 4.38 7.05 -12.91
C ILE A 5 3.89 5.61 -12.90
N LEU A 6 2.77 5.35 -12.23
CA LEU A 6 2.11 4.05 -12.17
C LEU A 6 0.65 4.22 -12.58
N LYS A 7 0.16 3.37 -13.50
CA LYS A 7 -1.24 3.25 -13.86
C LYS A 7 -1.67 1.80 -13.76
N VAL A 8 -2.74 1.55 -13.05
CA VAL A 8 -3.32 0.23 -12.82
C VAL A 8 -4.71 0.22 -13.44
N GLU A 9 -4.99 -0.77 -14.29
CA GLU A 9 -6.26 -0.89 -15.01
C GLU A 9 -6.89 -2.26 -14.78
N ASN A 10 -8.09 -2.28 -14.20
CA ASN A 10 -8.91 -3.48 -13.96
C ASN A 10 -8.12 -4.65 -13.33
N LEU A 11 -7.21 -4.33 -12.42
CA LEU A 11 -6.30 -5.30 -11.82
C LEU A 11 -7.04 -6.31 -10.97
N LYS A 12 -6.75 -7.61 -11.19
CA LYS A 12 -7.29 -8.73 -10.41
C LYS A 12 -6.19 -9.61 -9.88
N LYS A 13 -6.36 -10.08 -8.65
CA LYS A 13 -5.56 -11.16 -8.07
C LYS A 13 -6.42 -12.09 -7.27
N TYR A 14 -6.47 -13.34 -7.72
CA TYR A 14 -7.22 -14.43 -7.12
C TYR A 14 -6.24 -15.52 -6.66
N PHE A 15 -6.41 -15.98 -5.43
CA PHE A 15 -5.62 -17.08 -4.89
C PHE A 15 -6.51 -18.32 -4.79
N PRO A 16 -6.08 -19.48 -5.31
CA PRO A 16 -6.84 -20.70 -5.18
C PRO A 16 -6.88 -21.15 -3.70
N VAL A 17 -8.05 -21.52 -3.24
CA VAL A 17 -8.22 -22.14 -1.91
C VAL A 17 -7.75 -23.61 -2.02
N LYS A 18 -6.91 -24.04 -1.08
CA LYS A 18 -6.48 -25.46 -1.04
C LYS A 18 -7.71 -26.35 -0.87
N ARG A 19 -7.88 -27.31 -1.78
CA ARG A 19 -8.94 -28.30 -1.69
C ARG A 19 -8.53 -29.44 -0.77
N GLY A 20 -9.47 -29.90 0.04
CA GLY A 20 -9.36 -31.19 0.70
C GLY A 20 -9.46 -32.34 -0.30
N ILE A 21 -8.92 -33.52 0.05
CA ILE A 21 -8.99 -34.74 -0.80
C ILE A 21 -10.45 -35.10 -1.11
N ILE A 22 -11.35 -34.94 -0.16
CA ILE A 22 -12.80 -35.26 -0.30
C ILE A 22 -13.48 -34.27 -1.30
N GLU A 23 -13.15 -32.96 -1.26
CA GLU A 23 -13.70 -31.96 -2.18
C GLU A 23 -13.23 -32.22 -3.61
N THR A 24 -11.97 -32.67 -3.77
CA THR A 24 -11.39 -33.06 -5.08
C THR A 24 -12.10 -34.28 -5.65
N LEU A 25 -12.37 -35.29 -4.82
CA LEU A 25 -13.08 -36.51 -5.25
C LEU A 25 -14.56 -36.23 -5.61
N ARG A 26 -15.19 -35.23 -4.98
CA ARG A 26 -16.56 -34.82 -5.28
C ARG A 26 -16.67 -33.91 -6.53
N GLY A 27 -15.56 -33.54 -7.15
CA GLY A 27 -15.56 -32.67 -8.34
C GLY A 27 -16.07 -31.24 -8.05
N GLU A 28 -16.00 -30.76 -6.79
CA GLU A 28 -16.45 -29.41 -6.48
C GLU A 28 -15.61 -28.37 -7.25
N PRO A 29 -16.20 -27.22 -7.69
CA PRO A 29 -15.46 -26.19 -8.41
C PRO A 29 -14.40 -25.55 -7.54
N GLN A 30 -13.27 -25.16 -8.17
CA GLN A 30 -12.18 -24.46 -7.46
C GLN A 30 -12.68 -23.12 -6.90
N LYS A 31 -12.56 -22.94 -5.60
CA LYS A 31 -12.83 -21.66 -4.93
C LYS A 31 -11.59 -20.78 -4.94
N PHE A 32 -11.79 -19.46 -5.01
CA PHE A 32 -10.71 -18.48 -5.04
C PHE A 32 -10.93 -17.37 -4.01
N VAL A 33 -9.89 -16.98 -3.30
CA VAL A 33 -9.88 -15.73 -2.53
C VAL A 33 -9.67 -14.59 -3.51
N LYS A 34 -10.67 -13.73 -3.67
CA LYS A 34 -10.61 -12.54 -4.54
C LYS A 34 -9.96 -11.37 -3.81
N ALA A 35 -8.63 -11.43 -3.65
CA ALA A 35 -7.89 -10.43 -2.90
C ALA A 35 -7.89 -9.05 -3.57
N ILE A 36 -7.87 -9.00 -4.89
CA ILE A 36 -8.03 -7.82 -5.74
C ILE A 36 -9.01 -8.19 -6.84
N ASP A 37 -10.04 -7.39 -7.07
CA ASP A 37 -11.09 -7.74 -8.01
C ASP A 37 -11.54 -6.56 -8.89
N GLY A 38 -10.66 -6.20 -9.83
CA GLY A 38 -10.95 -5.18 -10.84
C GLY A 38 -10.77 -3.75 -10.31
N ILE A 39 -9.64 -3.47 -9.64
CA ILE A 39 -9.31 -2.10 -9.21
C ILE A 39 -8.57 -1.35 -10.32
N SER A 40 -8.84 -0.04 -10.40
CA SER A 40 -8.13 0.87 -11.29
C SER A 40 -7.77 2.14 -10.52
N PHE A 41 -6.52 2.58 -10.64
CA PHE A 41 -6.02 3.81 -10.06
C PHE A 41 -4.72 4.23 -10.73
N GLU A 42 -4.30 5.46 -10.47
CA GLU A 42 -2.99 5.97 -10.90
C GLU A 42 -2.26 6.65 -9.74
N VAL A 43 -0.93 6.59 -9.79
CA VAL A 43 -0.03 7.40 -8.95
C VAL A 43 0.75 8.33 -9.87
N ARG A 44 0.72 9.63 -9.59
CA ARG A 44 1.41 10.66 -10.38
C ARG A 44 2.88 10.77 -9.95
N LYS A 45 3.72 11.34 -10.81
CA LYS A 45 5.13 11.61 -10.45
C LYS A 45 5.20 12.56 -9.25
N GLY A 46 5.98 12.18 -8.24
CA GLY A 46 6.14 12.94 -7.00
C GLY A 46 4.94 12.88 -6.04
N GLU A 47 3.90 12.09 -6.36
CA GLU A 47 2.70 11.96 -5.54
C GLU A 47 2.81 10.81 -4.53
N THR A 48 2.25 11.00 -3.35
CA THR A 48 1.93 9.93 -2.40
C THR A 48 0.44 9.62 -2.45
N LEU A 49 0.09 8.43 -2.98
CA LEU A 49 -1.27 7.88 -2.88
C LEU A 49 -1.33 6.95 -1.66
N ALA A 50 -2.16 7.26 -0.66
CA ALA A 50 -2.41 6.33 0.43
C ALA A 50 -3.50 5.32 0.03
N LEU A 51 -3.23 4.03 0.27
CA LEU A 51 -4.22 2.96 0.16
C LEU A 51 -4.64 2.52 1.56
N ILE A 52 -5.86 2.86 1.96
CA ILE A 52 -6.37 2.60 3.31
C ILE A 52 -7.54 1.61 3.30
N GLY A 53 -7.81 0.98 4.46
CA GLY A 53 -8.92 0.06 4.67
C GLY A 53 -8.63 -0.94 5.78
N GLU A 54 -9.63 -1.75 6.15
CA GLU A 54 -9.51 -2.78 7.19
C GLU A 54 -8.48 -3.86 6.82
N SER A 55 -7.99 -4.59 7.83
CA SER A 55 -7.07 -5.73 7.60
C SER A 55 -7.72 -6.78 6.69
N GLY A 56 -6.94 -7.37 5.78
CA GLY A 56 -7.43 -8.40 4.86
C GLY A 56 -8.21 -7.88 3.64
N CYS A 57 -8.40 -6.55 3.46
CA CYS A 57 -9.12 -6.02 2.30
C CYS A 57 -8.35 -6.06 0.97
N GLY A 58 -7.04 -6.44 0.97
CA GLY A 58 -6.23 -6.61 -0.24
C GLY A 58 -5.10 -5.61 -0.45
N LYS A 59 -4.84 -4.67 0.48
CA LYS A 59 -3.83 -3.60 0.36
C LYS A 59 -2.42 -4.12 0.10
N THR A 60 -1.90 -4.96 0.99
CA THR A 60 -0.56 -5.58 0.84
C THR A 60 -0.44 -6.37 -0.44
N THR A 61 -1.51 -7.11 -0.82
CA THR A 61 -1.56 -7.83 -2.09
C THR A 61 -1.46 -6.85 -3.27
N THR A 62 -2.17 -5.71 -3.22
CA THR A 62 -2.08 -4.67 -4.25
C THR A 62 -0.65 -4.14 -4.37
N GLY A 63 0.00 -3.80 -3.26
CA GLY A 63 1.39 -3.34 -3.26
C GLY A 63 2.36 -4.36 -3.89
N ARG A 64 2.20 -5.64 -3.57
CA ARG A 64 3.05 -6.71 -4.13
C ARG A 64 2.78 -6.97 -5.61
N VAL A 65 1.52 -6.90 -6.04
CA VAL A 65 1.16 -7.14 -7.45
C VAL A 65 1.60 -5.99 -8.34
N VAL A 66 1.47 -4.73 -7.92
CA VAL A 66 1.92 -3.58 -8.73
C VAL A 66 3.43 -3.54 -8.92
N LEU A 67 4.20 -4.10 -7.96
CA LEU A 67 5.65 -4.29 -8.09
C LEU A 67 6.05 -5.58 -8.82
N ARG A 68 5.06 -6.35 -9.32
CA ARG A 68 5.32 -7.65 -9.96
C ARG A 68 6.14 -8.62 -9.08
N LEU A 69 5.96 -8.52 -7.74
CA LEU A 69 6.44 -9.53 -6.78
C LEU A 69 5.49 -10.73 -6.70
N ILE A 70 4.24 -10.52 -7.11
CA ILE A 70 3.19 -11.53 -7.30
C ILE A 70 2.56 -11.24 -8.65
N GLU A 71 2.40 -12.25 -9.48
CA GLU A 71 1.75 -12.11 -10.78
C GLU A 71 0.27 -11.75 -10.63
N PRO A 72 -0.25 -10.82 -11.43
CA PRO A 72 -1.70 -10.55 -11.50
C PRO A 72 -2.44 -11.76 -12.09
N THR A 73 -3.72 -11.87 -11.79
CA THR A 73 -4.60 -12.83 -12.46
C THR A 73 -5.15 -12.24 -13.77
N ASP A 74 -5.37 -10.92 -13.79
CA ASP A 74 -5.92 -10.18 -14.93
C ASP A 74 -5.69 -8.69 -14.73
N GLY A 75 -5.89 -7.86 -15.77
CA GLY A 75 -5.72 -6.42 -15.76
C GLY A 75 -4.34 -5.98 -16.24
N LYS A 76 -4.03 -4.68 -16.09
CA LYS A 76 -2.77 -4.09 -16.59
C LYS A 76 -2.08 -3.27 -15.52
N ILE A 77 -0.74 -3.31 -15.57
CA ILE A 77 0.17 -2.51 -14.75
C ILE A 77 1.11 -1.77 -15.69
N ILE A 78 0.97 -0.46 -15.76
CA ILE A 78 1.76 0.41 -16.64
C ILE A 78 2.66 1.26 -15.75
N PHE A 79 3.98 1.10 -15.90
CA PHE A 79 4.97 1.87 -15.16
C PHE A 79 5.75 2.80 -16.12
N ASP A 80 5.69 4.09 -15.85
CA ASP A 80 6.30 5.16 -16.66
C ASP A 80 5.99 5.05 -18.18
N GLY A 81 4.76 4.61 -18.48
CA GLY A 81 4.26 4.44 -19.86
C GLY A 81 4.51 3.06 -20.48
N THR A 82 5.23 2.17 -19.79
CA THR A 82 5.48 0.80 -20.27
C THR A 82 4.56 -0.20 -19.55
N ASP A 83 3.89 -1.06 -20.29
CA ASP A 83 3.12 -2.17 -19.74
C ASP A 83 4.08 -3.27 -19.25
N ILE A 84 4.13 -3.45 -17.92
CA ILE A 84 5.00 -4.43 -17.26
C ILE A 84 4.24 -5.68 -16.82
N THR A 85 2.97 -5.81 -17.22
CA THR A 85 2.06 -6.85 -16.70
C THR A 85 2.55 -8.26 -16.95
N MET A 86 3.08 -8.52 -18.15
CA MET A 86 3.47 -9.86 -18.58
C MET A 86 4.98 -10.03 -18.79
N LEU A 87 5.78 -9.03 -18.39
CA LEU A 87 7.24 -9.11 -18.50
C LEU A 87 7.79 -10.27 -17.64
N ASN A 88 8.76 -10.98 -18.17
CA ASN A 88 9.51 -12.02 -17.43
C ASN A 88 10.51 -11.40 -16.44
N ASP A 89 11.20 -12.25 -15.64
CA ASP A 89 12.10 -11.78 -14.59
C ASP A 89 13.31 -10.98 -15.12
N GLU A 90 13.84 -11.31 -16.29
CA GLU A 90 14.96 -10.59 -16.92
C GLU A 90 14.51 -9.22 -17.40
N GLU A 91 13.36 -9.16 -18.06
CA GLU A 91 12.73 -7.91 -18.53
C GLU A 91 12.31 -7.00 -17.38
N LEU A 92 11.90 -7.57 -16.24
CA LEU A 92 11.54 -6.82 -15.03
C LEU A 92 12.74 -6.27 -14.27
N ARG A 93 13.94 -6.81 -14.46
CA ARG A 93 15.15 -6.42 -13.71
C ARG A 93 15.46 -4.91 -13.74
N PRO A 94 15.38 -4.19 -14.87
CA PRO A 94 15.55 -2.74 -14.92
C PRO A 94 14.48 -1.99 -14.11
N TYR A 95 13.24 -2.45 -14.16
CA TYR A 95 12.11 -1.84 -13.43
C TYR A 95 12.22 -2.07 -11.93
N ARG A 96 12.65 -3.27 -11.47
CA ARG A 96 12.89 -3.58 -10.06
C ARG A 96 13.89 -2.62 -9.40
N ARG A 97 14.85 -2.06 -10.15
CA ARG A 97 15.73 -1.01 -9.64
C ARG A 97 14.98 0.30 -9.40
N ARG A 98 14.02 0.64 -10.26
CA ARG A 98 13.25 1.88 -10.22
C ARG A 98 12.05 1.80 -9.27
N MET A 99 11.60 0.58 -8.94
CA MET A 99 10.46 0.31 -8.06
C MET A 99 10.91 -0.52 -6.87
N GLN A 100 10.70 -0.01 -5.66
CA GLN A 100 11.14 -0.67 -4.43
C GLN A 100 10.00 -0.86 -3.45
N MET A 101 10.20 -1.71 -2.45
CA MET A 101 9.24 -1.97 -1.37
C MET A 101 9.88 -1.81 0.00
N VAL A 102 9.21 -1.05 0.86
CA VAL A 102 9.43 -1.06 2.30
C VAL A 102 8.38 -1.97 2.91
N PHE A 103 8.80 -3.12 3.43
CA PHE A 103 7.92 -4.16 3.95
C PHE A 103 7.41 -3.84 5.36
N GLN A 104 6.24 -4.37 5.70
CA GLN A 104 5.57 -4.21 6.98
C GLN A 104 6.39 -4.74 8.15
N ASP A 105 7.01 -5.91 8.00
CA ASP A 105 7.80 -6.56 9.05
C ASP A 105 9.31 -6.36 8.79
N PRO A 106 9.98 -5.50 9.57
CA PRO A 106 11.40 -5.27 9.43
C PRO A 106 12.25 -6.48 9.89
N TYR A 107 11.68 -7.36 10.72
CA TYR A 107 12.37 -8.60 11.16
C TYR A 107 12.41 -9.63 10.03
N ALA A 108 11.29 -9.85 9.37
CA ALA A 108 11.22 -10.80 8.25
C ALA A 108 11.94 -10.30 6.98
N SER A 109 12.12 -8.98 6.84
CA SER A 109 12.74 -8.39 5.65
C SER A 109 14.26 -8.37 5.65
N LEU A 110 14.91 -8.58 6.79
CA LEU A 110 16.37 -8.61 6.94
C LEU A 110 16.86 -10.00 7.29
N SER A 111 17.84 -10.51 6.54
CA SER A 111 18.48 -11.79 6.88
C SER A 111 19.23 -11.67 8.21
N PRO A 112 18.92 -12.51 9.22
CA PRO A 112 19.63 -12.46 10.50
C PRO A 112 21.12 -12.84 10.41
N ARG A 113 21.53 -13.42 9.27
CA ARG A 113 22.91 -13.87 9.01
C ARG A 113 23.76 -12.83 8.27
N MET A 114 23.15 -11.75 7.79
CA MET A 114 23.85 -10.67 7.08
C MET A 114 24.06 -9.49 8.00
N LYS A 115 25.26 -8.87 7.93
CA LYS A 115 25.50 -7.57 8.55
C LYS A 115 24.62 -6.48 7.89
N ILE A 116 24.34 -5.42 8.65
CA ILE A 116 23.52 -4.30 8.17
C ILE A 116 24.10 -3.66 6.91
N GLY A 117 25.42 -3.41 6.92
CA GLY A 117 26.11 -2.85 5.74
C GLY A 117 25.97 -3.73 4.50
N GLU A 118 26.14 -5.04 4.66
CA GLU A 118 25.95 -6.00 3.57
C GLU A 118 24.51 -6.02 3.04
N ALA A 119 23.52 -6.00 3.95
CA ALA A 119 22.11 -6.01 3.57
C ALA A 119 21.69 -4.75 2.77
N ILE A 120 22.27 -3.58 3.10
CA ILE A 120 22.03 -2.34 2.37
C ILE A 120 22.84 -2.30 1.05
N ALA A 121 24.07 -2.82 1.03
CA ALA A 121 24.92 -2.88 -0.17
C ALA A 121 24.40 -3.86 -1.24
N HIS A 122 23.72 -4.92 -0.80
CA HIS A 122 23.33 -6.04 -1.66
C HIS A 122 22.58 -5.63 -2.94
N PRO A 123 21.59 -4.70 -2.92
CA PRO A 123 20.95 -4.24 -4.14
C PRO A 123 21.91 -3.57 -5.13
N LEU A 124 22.90 -2.80 -4.67
CA LEU A 124 23.89 -2.16 -5.53
C LEU A 124 24.75 -3.20 -6.26
N LEU A 125 25.18 -4.24 -5.51
CA LEU A 125 26.03 -5.31 -6.05
C LEU A 125 25.28 -6.21 -7.04
N ILE A 126 24.04 -6.59 -6.75
CA ILE A 126 23.21 -7.42 -7.65
C ILE A 126 22.93 -6.70 -8.97
N HIS A 127 22.71 -5.39 -8.92
CA HIS A 127 22.46 -4.61 -10.12
C HIS A 127 23.75 -4.14 -10.81
N GLY A 128 24.95 -4.48 -10.28
CA GLY A 128 26.23 -4.10 -10.86
C GLY A 128 26.46 -2.58 -10.89
N LEU A 129 25.96 -1.85 -9.89
CA LEU A 129 25.98 -0.38 -9.83
C LEU A 129 27.20 0.18 -9.11
N ALA A 130 27.90 -0.67 -8.35
CA ALA A 130 29.08 -0.28 -7.58
C ALA A 130 29.98 -1.50 -7.35
N SER A 131 31.29 -1.28 -7.19
CA SER A 131 32.23 -2.23 -6.60
C SER A 131 31.90 -2.42 -5.10
N LYS A 132 32.56 -3.37 -4.43
CA LYS A 132 32.36 -3.56 -2.99
C LYS A 132 32.79 -2.35 -2.17
N GLU A 133 33.88 -1.72 -2.55
CA GLU A 133 34.46 -0.55 -1.92
C GLU A 133 33.53 0.67 -2.06
N GLU A 134 33.09 0.95 -3.31
CA GLU A 134 32.14 2.02 -3.59
C GLU A 134 30.80 1.80 -2.89
N ALA A 135 30.30 0.56 -2.87
CA ALA A 135 29.07 0.21 -2.16
C ALA A 135 29.19 0.47 -0.67
N LYS A 136 30.34 0.19 -0.03
CA LYS A 136 30.57 0.49 1.38
C LYS A 136 30.47 1.99 1.67
N GLU A 137 31.12 2.83 0.84
CA GLU A 137 31.04 4.28 1.00
C GLU A 137 29.61 4.82 0.86
N LEU A 138 28.85 4.31 -0.14
CA LEU A 138 27.46 4.68 -0.34
C LEU A 138 26.57 4.26 0.84
N VAL A 139 26.84 3.08 1.40
CA VAL A 139 26.11 2.56 2.56
C VAL A 139 26.40 3.42 3.81
N LEU A 140 27.63 3.80 4.08
CA LEU A 140 27.97 4.67 5.21
C LEU A 140 27.25 6.01 5.09
N LYS A 141 27.25 6.63 3.91
CA LYS A 141 26.47 7.86 3.64
C LYS A 141 24.98 7.65 3.88
N MET A 142 24.44 6.50 3.45
CA MET A 142 23.02 6.17 3.63
C MET A 142 22.68 5.92 5.11
N LEU A 143 23.55 5.23 5.88
CA LEU A 143 23.36 5.02 7.32
C LEU A 143 23.30 6.35 8.07
N LYS A 144 24.21 7.29 7.75
CA LYS A 144 24.15 8.65 8.27
C LYS A 144 22.84 9.35 7.92
N ARG A 145 22.42 9.25 6.64
CA ARG A 145 21.18 9.87 6.14
C ARG A 145 19.93 9.39 6.86
N VAL A 146 19.88 8.10 7.23
CA VAL A 146 18.74 7.54 7.97
C VAL A 146 18.90 7.70 9.50
N GLY A 147 19.95 8.39 9.98
CA GLY A 147 20.19 8.68 11.39
C GLY A 147 20.68 7.48 12.21
N LEU A 148 21.45 6.59 11.58
CA LEU A 148 22.13 5.47 12.23
C LEU A 148 23.62 5.80 12.38
N THR A 149 23.98 6.46 13.48
CA THR A 149 25.32 6.96 13.78
C THR A 149 25.84 6.40 15.11
N PRO A 150 27.14 6.07 15.27
CA PRO A 150 28.20 6.11 14.27
C PRO A 150 28.03 5.06 13.17
N GLU A 151 28.22 5.47 11.90
CA GLU A 151 27.88 4.67 10.70
C GLU A 151 28.68 3.38 10.62
N ASP A 152 29.96 3.43 10.95
CA ASP A 152 30.87 2.28 10.90
C ASP A 152 30.46 1.20 11.90
N GLU A 153 30.01 1.58 13.10
CA GLU A 153 29.49 0.62 14.06
C GLU A 153 28.22 -0.06 13.58
N PHE A 154 27.28 0.72 13.01
CA PHE A 154 26.03 0.16 12.46
C PHE A 154 26.26 -0.71 11.24
N TYR A 155 27.27 -0.39 10.42
CA TYR A 155 27.64 -1.18 9.25
C TYR A 155 27.95 -2.64 9.62
N ASP A 156 28.68 -2.85 10.72
CA ASP A 156 29.16 -4.17 11.17
C ASP A 156 28.17 -4.90 12.11
N ARG A 157 27.10 -4.26 12.55
CA ARG A 157 26.06 -4.88 13.39
C ARG A 157 25.19 -5.86 12.60
N TYR A 158 24.55 -6.76 13.33
CA TYR A 158 23.51 -7.66 12.80
C TYR A 158 22.13 -7.14 13.15
N PRO A 159 21.07 -7.53 12.39
CA PRO A 159 19.69 -7.07 12.62
C PRO A 159 19.19 -7.29 14.06
N HIS A 160 19.59 -8.38 14.73
CA HIS A 160 19.15 -8.69 16.09
C HIS A 160 19.76 -7.78 17.15
N HIS A 161 20.81 -7.00 16.85
CA HIS A 161 21.37 -5.99 17.74
C HIS A 161 20.64 -4.63 17.67
N LEU A 162 19.63 -4.49 16.82
CA LEU A 162 18.94 -3.23 16.58
C LEU A 162 17.57 -3.18 17.26
N SER A 163 17.13 -2.00 17.67
CA SER A 163 15.73 -1.74 18.04
C SER A 163 14.79 -1.82 16.83
N GLY A 164 13.48 -1.91 17.05
CA GLY A 164 12.48 -1.92 15.98
C GLY A 164 12.58 -0.72 15.04
N GLY A 165 12.69 0.49 15.59
CA GLY A 165 12.84 1.71 14.81
C GLY A 165 14.17 1.79 14.05
N GLN A 166 15.27 1.30 14.63
CA GLN A 166 16.56 1.21 13.92
C GLN A 166 16.50 0.22 12.76
N ARG A 167 15.87 -0.96 12.94
CA ARG A 167 15.65 -1.91 11.83
C ARG A 167 14.81 -1.31 10.72
N GLN A 168 13.75 -0.58 11.05
CA GLN A 168 12.92 0.08 10.05
C GLN A 168 13.73 1.09 9.22
N ARG A 169 14.63 1.86 9.86
CA ARG A 169 15.57 2.76 9.16
C ARG A 169 16.49 1.99 8.22
N VAL A 170 16.97 0.82 8.61
CA VAL A 170 17.78 -0.05 7.74
C VAL A 170 16.97 -0.55 6.53
N VAL A 171 15.72 -0.98 6.73
CA VAL A 171 14.84 -1.42 5.63
C VAL A 171 14.56 -0.29 4.65
N ILE A 172 14.32 0.92 5.16
CA ILE A 172 14.18 2.13 4.34
C ILE A 172 15.49 2.43 3.60
N ALA A 173 16.65 2.41 4.29
CA ALA A 173 17.95 2.63 3.68
C ALA A 173 18.21 1.66 2.52
N ARG A 174 17.91 0.37 2.70
CA ARG A 174 18.04 -0.66 1.67
C ARG A 174 17.16 -0.39 0.44
N ALA A 175 15.94 0.09 0.63
CA ALA A 175 15.05 0.44 -0.47
C ALA A 175 15.52 1.71 -1.19
N MET A 176 16.00 2.71 -0.44
CA MET A 176 16.37 4.03 -0.97
C MET A 176 17.78 4.09 -1.56
N ILE A 177 18.67 3.11 -1.29
CA ILE A 177 20.05 3.12 -1.79
C ILE A 177 20.13 3.09 -3.32
N LEU A 178 19.11 2.53 -3.98
CA LEU A 178 18.98 2.50 -5.44
C LEU A 178 18.42 3.79 -6.03
N LYS A 179 18.04 4.79 -5.21
CA LYS A 179 17.34 6.01 -5.62
C LYS A 179 16.13 5.71 -6.52
N PRO A 180 15.15 4.95 -6.02
CA PRO A 180 14.00 4.54 -6.82
C PRO A 180 13.12 5.74 -7.20
N GLU A 181 12.34 5.59 -8.28
CA GLU A 181 11.34 6.57 -8.72
C GLU A 181 9.97 6.31 -8.09
N PHE A 182 9.74 5.05 -7.67
CA PHE A 182 8.49 4.61 -7.06
C PHE A 182 8.74 3.64 -5.90
N VAL A 183 8.03 3.86 -4.80
CA VAL A 183 8.10 2.98 -3.61
C VAL A 183 6.72 2.58 -3.15
N VAL A 184 6.55 1.30 -2.86
CA VAL A 184 5.42 0.81 -2.06
C VAL A 184 5.87 0.75 -0.60
N ALA A 185 5.29 1.58 0.26
CA ALA A 185 5.50 1.56 1.70
C ALA A 185 4.33 0.80 2.37
N ASP A 186 4.55 -0.49 2.64
CA ASP A 186 3.52 -1.37 3.21
C ASP A 186 3.60 -1.34 4.73
N GLU A 187 2.64 -0.63 5.36
CA GLU A 187 2.54 -0.44 6.81
C GLU A 187 3.87 -0.06 7.48
N ALA A 188 4.66 0.80 6.83
CA ALA A 188 6.04 1.13 7.21
C ALA A 188 6.21 1.71 8.63
N VAL A 189 5.12 2.07 9.32
CA VAL A 189 5.13 2.63 10.68
C VAL A 189 4.27 1.85 11.68
N SER A 190 3.67 0.71 11.28
CA SER A 190 2.72 -0.02 12.14
C SER A 190 3.38 -0.73 13.31
N MET A 191 4.59 -1.27 13.12
CA MET A 191 5.30 -2.08 14.10
C MET A 191 6.33 -1.30 14.94
N ILE A 192 6.20 0.02 14.99
CA ILE A 192 7.12 0.88 15.75
C ILE A 192 6.36 1.76 16.75
N ASP A 193 7.04 2.17 17.80
CA ASP A 193 6.49 3.02 18.85
C ASP A 193 5.96 4.34 18.28
N VAL A 194 4.89 4.86 18.88
CA VAL A 194 4.22 6.09 18.43
C VAL A 194 5.19 7.27 18.35
N SER A 195 6.13 7.39 19.29
CA SER A 195 7.16 8.44 19.30
C SER A 195 8.10 8.38 18.09
N MET A 196 8.36 7.18 17.57
CA MET A 196 9.25 6.97 16.42
C MET A 196 8.53 7.12 15.07
N ARG A 197 7.19 6.97 15.04
CA ARG A 197 6.41 7.06 13.78
C ARG A 197 6.61 8.37 13.05
N ALA A 198 6.55 9.49 13.78
CA ALA A 198 6.75 10.82 13.20
C ALA A 198 8.11 10.95 12.52
N SER A 199 9.19 10.44 13.15
CA SER A 199 10.54 10.50 12.60
C SER A 199 10.72 9.66 11.33
N ILE A 200 10.01 8.51 11.23
CA ILE A 200 10.03 7.67 10.02
C ILE A 200 9.23 8.32 8.89
N LEU A 201 8.08 8.94 9.20
CA LEU A 201 7.30 9.68 8.20
C LEU A 201 8.08 10.87 7.65
N GLN A 202 8.74 11.66 8.51
CA GLN A 202 9.63 12.76 8.11
C GLN A 202 10.80 12.26 7.24
N LEU A 203 11.38 11.10 7.58
CA LEU A 203 12.43 10.48 6.76
C LEU A 203 11.91 10.11 5.36
N LEU A 204 10.74 9.49 5.25
CA LEU A 204 10.13 9.15 3.96
C LEU A 204 9.81 10.40 3.13
N GLU A 205 9.25 11.44 3.78
CA GLU A 205 8.97 12.72 3.11
C GLU A 205 10.26 13.39 2.61
N SER A 206 11.34 13.39 3.40
CA SER A 206 12.63 13.92 2.99
C SER A 206 13.23 13.18 1.77
N PHE A 207 13.02 11.88 1.65
CA PHE A 207 13.40 11.12 0.45
C PHE A 207 12.48 11.43 -0.74
N LYS A 208 11.18 11.65 -0.49
CA LYS A 208 10.22 12.07 -1.52
C LYS A 208 10.67 13.39 -2.17
N GLU A 209 11.00 14.38 -1.36
CA GLU A 209 11.48 15.67 -1.83
C GLU A 209 12.82 15.55 -2.58
N GLU A 210 13.81 14.86 -2.00
CA GLU A 210 15.16 14.74 -2.54
C GLU A 210 15.22 13.98 -3.88
N TYR A 211 14.44 12.90 -4.02
CA TYR A 211 14.46 12.02 -5.19
C TYR A 211 13.30 12.25 -6.16
N ASN A 212 12.40 13.21 -5.86
CA ASN A 212 11.11 13.35 -6.54
C ASN A 212 10.35 12.01 -6.59
N LEU A 213 10.38 11.30 -5.45
CA LEU A 213 9.87 9.95 -5.29
C LEU A 213 8.35 9.94 -5.29
N SER A 214 7.76 9.00 -6.03
CA SER A 214 6.34 8.71 -5.99
C SER A 214 6.08 7.52 -5.06
N MET A 215 4.97 7.52 -4.33
CA MET A 215 4.75 6.50 -3.30
C MET A 215 3.31 5.96 -3.31
N LEU A 216 3.18 4.64 -3.20
CA LEU A 216 1.95 3.98 -2.76
C LEU A 216 2.11 3.64 -1.27
N PHE A 217 1.47 4.44 -0.41
CA PHE A 217 1.57 4.30 1.04
C PHE A 217 0.40 3.49 1.58
N ILE A 218 0.65 2.26 2.02
CA ILE A 218 -0.37 1.35 2.53
C ILE A 218 -0.42 1.48 4.05
N THR A 219 -1.61 1.76 4.58
CA THR A 219 -1.85 1.84 6.02
C THR A 219 -3.31 1.53 6.38
N HIS A 220 -3.55 1.13 7.61
CA HIS A 220 -4.89 1.08 8.20
C HIS A 220 -5.19 2.32 9.06
N ASP A 221 -4.21 3.18 9.28
CA ASP A 221 -4.32 4.38 10.11
C ASP A 221 -4.57 5.63 9.25
N ILE A 222 -5.80 6.15 9.31
CA ILE A 222 -6.20 7.36 8.60
C ILE A 222 -5.43 8.59 9.08
N ALA A 223 -5.06 8.66 10.37
CA ALA A 223 -4.29 9.78 10.89
C ALA A 223 -2.90 9.85 10.26
N VAL A 224 -2.27 8.68 10.06
CA VAL A 224 -1.00 8.57 9.33
C VAL A 224 -1.17 8.93 7.86
N ALA A 225 -2.22 8.43 7.19
CA ALA A 225 -2.50 8.77 5.80
C ALA A 225 -2.69 10.28 5.59
N LYS A 226 -3.39 10.95 6.51
CA LYS A 226 -3.58 12.41 6.49
C LYS A 226 -2.27 13.20 6.51
N LEU A 227 -1.23 12.69 7.18
CA LEU A 227 0.04 13.39 7.34
C LEU A 227 0.95 13.31 6.11
N ILE A 228 0.83 12.22 5.31
CA ILE A 228 1.81 11.94 4.24
C ILE A 228 1.19 11.92 2.84
N ALA A 229 -0.12 11.72 2.72
CA ALA A 229 -0.75 11.46 1.43
C ALA A 229 -1.29 12.72 0.75
N ASP A 230 -1.02 12.84 -0.54
CA ASP A 230 -1.65 13.83 -1.42
C ASP A 230 -3.08 13.39 -1.79
N ARG A 231 -3.28 12.09 -2.03
CA ARG A 231 -4.58 11.46 -2.30
C ARG A 231 -4.76 10.19 -1.48
N ILE A 232 -6.00 9.85 -1.22
CA ILE A 232 -6.40 8.63 -0.50
C ILE A 232 -7.27 7.77 -1.42
N ALA A 233 -6.97 6.47 -1.47
CA ALA A 233 -7.83 5.44 -2.02
C ALA A 233 -8.30 4.52 -0.88
N VAL A 234 -9.60 4.35 -0.73
CA VAL A 234 -10.21 3.52 0.32
C VAL A 234 -10.56 2.17 -0.29
N MET A 235 -10.00 1.10 0.28
CA MET A 235 -10.18 -0.25 -0.21
C MET A 235 -11.04 -1.08 0.75
N TYR A 236 -12.04 -1.75 0.22
CA TYR A 236 -12.91 -2.68 0.94
C TYR A 236 -13.07 -3.98 0.15
N LEU A 237 -12.73 -5.11 0.76
CA LEU A 237 -12.92 -6.46 0.23
C LEU A 237 -12.53 -6.59 -1.25
N GLY A 238 -11.30 -6.19 -1.61
CA GLY A 238 -10.76 -6.29 -2.96
C GLY A 238 -11.21 -5.21 -3.96
N LYS A 239 -11.97 -4.21 -3.54
CA LYS A 239 -12.43 -3.08 -4.37
C LYS A 239 -11.98 -1.74 -3.79
N ILE A 240 -11.67 -0.77 -4.65
CA ILE A 240 -11.56 0.62 -4.21
C ILE A 240 -12.98 1.19 -4.20
N VAL A 241 -13.44 1.71 -3.07
CA VAL A 241 -14.79 2.24 -2.91
C VAL A 241 -14.84 3.76 -2.98
N GLU A 242 -13.71 4.41 -2.74
CA GLU A 242 -13.58 5.87 -2.79
C GLU A 242 -12.13 6.25 -3.09
N ILE A 243 -11.88 7.27 -3.91
CA ILE A 243 -10.56 7.82 -4.18
C ILE A 243 -10.65 9.31 -4.48
N GLY A 244 -9.78 10.11 -3.88
CA GLY A 244 -9.76 11.55 -4.09
C GLY A 244 -8.61 12.26 -3.38
N PRO A 245 -8.53 13.60 -3.48
CA PRO A 245 -7.62 14.40 -2.68
C PRO A 245 -7.83 14.12 -1.19
N THR A 246 -6.74 14.04 -0.42
CA THR A 246 -6.79 13.67 1.00
C THR A 246 -7.77 14.54 1.79
N ASP A 247 -7.71 15.83 1.62
CA ASP A 247 -8.58 16.79 2.32
C ASP A 247 -10.04 16.59 1.98
N GLU A 248 -10.38 16.32 0.71
CA GLU A 248 -11.76 16.11 0.26
C GLU A 248 -12.33 14.80 0.81
N VAL A 249 -11.60 13.71 0.67
CA VAL A 249 -12.03 12.39 1.22
C VAL A 249 -12.25 12.46 2.73
N LEU A 250 -11.40 13.19 3.46
CA LEU A 250 -11.51 13.30 4.91
C LEU A 250 -12.61 14.29 5.37
N LYS A 251 -12.82 15.40 4.63
CA LYS A 251 -13.83 16.41 4.98
C LYS A 251 -15.22 16.05 4.48
N ASN A 252 -15.30 15.49 3.26
CA ASN A 252 -16.55 15.19 2.56
C ASN A 252 -16.56 13.74 2.05
N PRO A 253 -16.45 12.71 2.96
CA PRO A 253 -16.50 11.33 2.53
C PRO A 253 -17.83 11.01 1.86
N GLY A 254 -17.79 10.43 0.68
CA GLY A 254 -18.97 10.04 -0.09
C GLY A 254 -19.43 8.62 0.20
N HIS A 255 -18.53 7.71 0.59
CA HIS A 255 -18.90 6.33 0.88
C HIS A 255 -19.15 6.11 2.38
N PRO A 256 -20.25 5.41 2.77
CA PRO A 256 -20.53 5.13 4.19
C PRO A 256 -19.41 4.43 4.95
N TYR A 257 -18.68 3.54 4.30
CA TYR A 257 -17.51 2.88 4.89
C TYR A 257 -16.38 3.87 5.20
N THR A 258 -16.10 4.79 4.30
CA THR A 258 -15.08 5.84 4.51
C THR A 258 -15.43 6.72 5.71
N LEU A 259 -16.70 7.15 5.79
CA LEU A 259 -17.16 7.95 6.93
C LEU A 259 -17.01 7.19 8.25
N ALA A 260 -17.34 5.92 8.28
CA ALA A 260 -17.19 5.11 9.49
C ALA A 260 -15.72 4.93 9.90
N LEU A 261 -14.81 4.69 8.94
CA LEU A 261 -13.36 4.64 9.21
C LEU A 261 -12.85 5.96 9.81
N ILE A 262 -13.30 7.11 9.28
CA ILE A 262 -12.93 8.42 9.79
C ILE A 262 -13.47 8.63 11.21
N GLN A 263 -14.71 8.22 11.47
CA GLN A 263 -15.35 8.36 12.79
C GLN A 263 -14.73 7.46 13.87
N ALA A 264 -14.07 6.37 13.48
CA ALA A 264 -13.35 5.50 14.40
C ALA A 264 -12.06 6.15 14.96
N VAL A 265 -11.54 7.23 14.33
CA VAL A 265 -10.32 7.92 14.75
C VAL A 265 -10.64 9.32 15.27
N PRO A 266 -10.77 9.52 16.58
CA PRO A 266 -11.26 10.78 17.19
C PRO A 266 -10.43 12.03 16.87
N SER A 267 -9.14 11.86 16.53
CA SER A 267 -8.18 12.96 16.31
C SER A 267 -8.18 13.55 14.90
N VAL A 268 -8.84 12.91 13.93
CA VAL A 268 -8.71 13.28 12.51
C VAL A 268 -9.69 14.37 12.09
N VAL A 269 -10.82 14.48 12.74
CA VAL A 269 -11.86 15.48 12.42
C VAL A 269 -12.27 16.21 13.69
N LYS A 270 -12.10 17.54 13.72
CA LYS A 270 -12.86 18.37 14.67
C LYS A 270 -14.33 18.03 14.41
N ARG A 271 -15.01 17.44 15.39
CA ARG A 271 -16.43 17.09 15.32
C ARG A 271 -17.21 18.31 14.79
N LYS A 272 -17.62 18.27 13.54
CA LYS A 272 -18.78 19.06 13.11
C LYS A 272 -19.94 18.42 13.86
N GLU A 273 -20.52 19.15 14.79
CA GLU A 273 -21.50 18.70 15.80
C GLU A 273 -22.78 18.04 15.25
N HIS A 274 -22.92 17.88 13.93
CA HIS A 274 -24.18 17.47 13.30
C HIS A 274 -24.13 16.22 12.40
N ARG A 275 -22.97 15.54 12.22
CA ARG A 275 -22.98 14.27 11.45
C ARG A 275 -23.37 13.12 12.39
N LYS A 276 -24.54 12.49 12.15
CA LYS A 276 -24.93 11.24 12.83
C LYS A 276 -23.80 10.22 12.74
N ARG A 277 -23.43 9.66 13.88
CA ARG A 277 -22.46 8.57 13.94
C ARG A 277 -23.02 7.40 13.16
N ILE A 278 -22.26 6.90 12.18
CA ILE A 278 -22.62 5.68 11.45
C ILE A 278 -22.06 4.50 12.24
N GLU A 279 -22.95 3.62 12.70
CA GLU A 279 -22.56 2.37 13.29
C GLU A 279 -22.51 1.30 12.19
N ILE A 280 -21.30 0.77 11.95
CA ILE A 280 -21.13 -0.40 11.10
C ILE A 280 -21.40 -1.63 11.97
N THR A 281 -22.34 -2.46 11.56
CA THR A 281 -22.68 -3.72 12.24
C THR A 281 -22.14 -4.91 11.45
N GLY A 282 -21.83 -6.00 12.16
CA GLY A 282 -21.39 -7.26 11.55
C GLY A 282 -19.90 -7.33 11.21
N GLU A 283 -19.48 -8.53 10.85
CA GLU A 283 -18.09 -8.86 10.48
C GLU A 283 -17.81 -8.60 9.00
N VAL A 284 -16.53 -8.50 8.66
CA VAL A 284 -16.11 -8.38 7.25
C VAL A 284 -16.45 -9.68 6.53
N PRO A 285 -17.22 -9.64 5.42
CA PRO A 285 -17.55 -10.84 4.68
C PRO A 285 -16.33 -11.56 4.12
N ASN A 286 -16.48 -12.87 3.86
CA ASN A 286 -15.38 -13.69 3.36
C ASN A 286 -15.03 -13.35 1.91
N ALA A 287 -13.75 -13.13 1.61
CA ALA A 287 -13.23 -12.84 0.28
C ALA A 287 -13.32 -14.02 -0.71
N VAL A 288 -13.62 -15.25 -0.24
CA VAL A 288 -13.85 -16.42 -1.11
C VAL A 288 -15.22 -16.33 -1.79
N SER A 289 -16.23 -15.83 -1.08
CA SER A 289 -17.57 -15.65 -1.60
C SER A 289 -18.06 -14.25 -1.25
N PRO A 290 -17.48 -13.21 -1.89
CA PRO A 290 -17.87 -11.85 -1.60
C PRO A 290 -19.34 -11.63 -1.92
N PRO A 291 -20.04 -10.76 -1.17
CA PRO A 291 -21.42 -10.41 -1.43
C PRO A 291 -21.62 -9.92 -2.86
N GLY A 292 -22.75 -10.28 -3.47
CA GLY A 292 -23.17 -9.71 -4.76
C GLY A 292 -23.45 -8.21 -4.65
N GLY A 293 -23.47 -7.51 -5.75
CA GLY A 293 -23.69 -6.07 -5.77
C GLY A 293 -22.60 -5.29 -5.04
N CYS A 294 -23.00 -4.28 -4.26
CA CYS A 294 -22.08 -3.53 -3.41
C CYS A 294 -21.53 -4.42 -2.30
N ARG A 295 -20.21 -4.62 -2.24
CA ARG A 295 -19.59 -5.51 -1.24
C ARG A 295 -19.78 -5.07 0.21
N PHE A 296 -20.03 -3.79 0.41
CA PHE A 296 -20.29 -3.22 1.73
C PHE A 296 -21.75 -3.34 2.19
N HIS A 297 -22.69 -3.73 1.29
CA HIS A 297 -24.13 -3.74 1.62
C HIS A 297 -24.51 -4.52 2.90
N PRO A 298 -23.84 -5.64 3.28
CA PRO A 298 -24.23 -6.35 4.51
C PRO A 298 -23.96 -5.57 5.79
N ARG A 299 -23.07 -4.58 5.74
CA ARG A 299 -22.67 -3.75 6.90
C ARG A 299 -23.15 -2.29 6.75
N CYS A 300 -23.75 -1.94 5.62
CA CYS A 300 -24.16 -0.59 5.31
C CYS A 300 -25.55 -0.27 5.89
N PRO A 301 -25.70 0.76 6.75
CA PRO A 301 -27.00 1.14 7.28
C PRO A 301 -27.94 1.77 6.24
N PHE A 302 -27.42 2.12 5.06
CA PHE A 302 -28.19 2.71 3.95
C PHE A 302 -28.44 1.72 2.81
N ALA A 303 -28.17 0.41 3.03
CA ALA A 303 -28.29 -0.58 1.99
C ALA A 303 -29.75 -0.86 1.60
N ASP A 304 -30.03 -0.83 0.30
CA ASP A 304 -31.31 -1.18 -0.28
C ASP A 304 -31.20 -2.42 -1.21
N GLU A 305 -32.27 -2.75 -1.94
CA GLU A 305 -32.27 -3.85 -2.91
C GLU A 305 -31.29 -3.64 -4.07
N ARG A 306 -31.09 -2.40 -4.52
CA ARG A 306 -30.13 -2.07 -5.58
C ARG A 306 -28.72 -2.37 -5.14
N CYS A 307 -28.37 -2.02 -3.88
CA CYS A 307 -27.07 -2.34 -3.28
C CYS A 307 -26.80 -3.84 -3.23
N ARG A 308 -27.82 -4.67 -3.05
CA ARG A 308 -27.68 -6.14 -2.99
C ARG A 308 -27.51 -6.79 -4.38
N LYS A 309 -28.11 -6.19 -5.42
CA LYS A 309 -28.18 -6.79 -6.77
C LYS A 309 -27.15 -6.25 -7.75
N MET A 310 -26.74 -4.98 -7.59
CA MET A 310 -25.90 -4.27 -8.55
C MET A 310 -24.62 -3.75 -7.92
N GLU A 311 -23.49 -3.96 -8.60
CA GLU A 311 -22.24 -3.31 -8.23
C GLU A 311 -22.34 -1.80 -8.54
N PRO A 312 -22.00 -0.92 -7.58
CA PRO A 312 -22.05 0.51 -7.83
C PRO A 312 -20.97 0.94 -8.82
N ALA A 313 -21.35 1.77 -9.79
CA ALA A 313 -20.39 2.39 -10.69
C ALA A 313 -19.55 3.45 -9.96
N TYR A 314 -18.34 3.66 -10.43
CA TYR A 314 -17.52 4.81 -10.04
C TYR A 314 -18.15 6.08 -10.61
N ILE A 315 -18.52 7.01 -9.73
CA ILE A 315 -19.02 8.34 -10.13
C ILE A 315 -18.05 9.40 -9.63
N GLU A 316 -17.84 10.45 -10.41
CA GLU A 316 -17.16 11.64 -9.95
C GLU A 316 -18.13 12.39 -9.01
N TYR A 317 -17.79 12.37 -7.72
CA TYR A 317 -18.61 12.95 -6.65
C TYR A 317 -18.36 14.45 -6.53
N GLU A 318 -17.10 14.83 -6.57
CA GLU A 318 -16.58 16.17 -6.73
C GLU A 318 -15.34 16.11 -7.65
N LYS A 319 -14.85 17.25 -8.11
CA LYS A 319 -13.73 17.31 -9.05
C LYS A 319 -12.51 16.52 -8.57
N GLY A 320 -12.22 15.42 -9.26
CA GLY A 320 -11.12 14.50 -8.93
C GLY A 320 -11.36 13.62 -7.70
N HIS A 321 -12.59 13.60 -7.17
CA HIS A 321 -13.04 12.76 -6.07
C HIS A 321 -14.10 11.78 -6.58
N PHE A 322 -13.82 10.50 -6.55
CA PHE A 322 -14.65 9.43 -7.11
C PHE A 322 -15.14 8.50 -6.02
N VAL A 323 -16.39 8.07 -6.12
CA VAL A 323 -17.07 7.22 -5.14
C VAL A 323 -17.84 6.10 -5.85
N ALA A 324 -17.69 4.87 -5.38
CA ALA A 324 -18.47 3.71 -5.83
C ALA A 324 -19.59 3.42 -4.83
N CYS A 325 -20.67 4.19 -4.86
CA CYS A 325 -21.83 4.06 -3.99
C CYS A 325 -23.11 4.39 -4.72
N HIS A 326 -24.21 3.63 -4.46
CA HIS A 326 -25.54 3.95 -5.00
C HIS A 326 -26.20 5.15 -4.26
N HIS A 327 -25.80 5.38 -3.00
CA HIS A 327 -26.29 6.42 -2.12
C HIS A 327 -25.12 7.18 -1.48
N PRO A 328 -24.38 8.00 -2.28
CA PRO A 328 -23.28 8.78 -1.72
C PRO A 328 -23.81 9.71 -0.61
N ILE A 329 -23.06 9.77 0.49
CA ILE A 329 -23.38 10.65 1.61
C ILE A 329 -23.04 12.08 1.16
N ARG A 330 -24.04 12.94 1.06
CA ARG A 330 -23.81 14.37 0.85
C ARG A 330 -23.69 15.05 2.22
N GLY A 331 -22.61 15.82 2.38
CA GLY A 331 -22.30 16.52 3.61
C GLY A 331 -23.24 17.68 3.95
#